data_cb5335ea2f0fe98e69917bfc3fa4d96c
#
_entry.id   cb5335ea2f0fe98e69917bfc3fa4d96c
#
_cell.length_a   1.000
_cell.length_b   1.000
_cell.length_c   1.000
_cell.angle_alpha   90.00
_cell.angle_beta   90.00
_cell.angle_gamma   90.00
#
_symmetry.space_group_name_H-M   'P 1'
#
loop_
_entity.id
_entity.type
_entity.pdbx_description
1 polymer ?
#
loop_
_entity_poly.entity_id
_entity_poly.type
_entity_poly.pdbx_seq_one_letter_code
_entity_poly.pdbx_strand_id
1 'polypeptide(L)'
;METTNQLPNFRPLGIALLVTVIAFMVGAFSAAYFRQWPLPSTPLEKLTAIANDRIGWTAQAIIFPVAFLATAVIFALIAAKLPHSRWLAVGAVLFFVAGFLLWLPISRDRLQLGAKATEMIRTYDPAMPPGIMVSFSWVFWANTLSILTALALMGTALALARVLPTLGWVVSGLAVAGALLAVFVTHDWPPFMSYVILLVMAMGLIRAG
;
A
#
# COMPACT_ATOMS: atom_id res chain seq x y z
N MET A 1 -39.24 9.66 22.14
CA MET A 1 -38.82 9.26 20.81
C MET A 1 -37.38 8.78 20.95
N GLU A 2 -37.16 7.46 21.11
CA GLU A 2 -35.85 6.85 21.07
C GLU A 2 -35.41 6.84 19.59
N THR A 3 -34.54 7.75 19.24
CA THR A 3 -33.79 7.64 17.98
C THR A 3 -32.89 6.41 18.16
N THR A 4 -33.31 5.27 17.63
CA THR A 4 -32.47 4.10 17.46
C THR A 4 -31.22 4.56 16.68
N ASN A 5 -30.13 4.71 17.41
CA ASN A 5 -28.83 5.12 16.90
C ASN A 5 -28.25 3.92 16.10
N GLN A 6 -28.86 3.64 14.93
CA GLN A 6 -28.36 2.59 14.05
C GLN A 6 -26.96 3.01 13.57
N LEU A 7 -25.99 2.15 13.83
CA LEU A 7 -24.66 2.33 13.30
C LEU A 7 -24.72 2.45 11.76
N PRO A 8 -23.98 3.39 11.16
CA PRO A 8 -23.96 3.51 9.70
C PRO A 8 -23.52 2.22 9.05
N ASN A 9 -24.17 1.83 7.96
CA ASN A 9 -23.78 0.65 7.19
C ASN A 9 -22.40 0.86 6.55
N PHE A 10 -21.39 0.08 6.98
CA PHE A 10 -20.02 0.10 6.47
C PHE A 10 -19.73 -0.98 5.43
N ARG A 11 -20.66 -1.94 5.23
CA ARG A 11 -20.48 -3.07 4.30
C ARG A 11 -20.09 -2.67 2.88
N PRO A 12 -20.70 -1.65 2.24
CA PRO A 12 -20.30 -1.23 0.91
C PRO A 12 -18.84 -0.73 0.86
N LEU A 13 -18.40 -0.02 1.90
CA LEU A 13 -17.02 0.47 2.01
C LEU A 13 -16.03 -0.68 2.27
N GLY A 14 -16.43 -1.68 3.04
CA GLY A 14 -15.66 -2.91 3.22
C GLY A 14 -15.49 -3.69 1.91
N ILE A 15 -16.54 -3.79 1.09
CA ILE A 15 -16.47 -4.44 -0.24
C ILE A 15 -15.56 -3.63 -1.17
N ALA A 16 -15.70 -2.30 -1.22
CA ALA A 16 -14.84 -1.45 -2.03
C ALA A 16 -13.37 -1.58 -1.64
N LEU A 17 -13.09 -1.63 -0.32
CA LEU A 17 -11.74 -1.84 0.20
C LEU A 17 -11.21 -3.23 -0.18
N LEU A 18 -12.02 -4.28 -0.10
CA LEU A 18 -11.64 -5.63 -0.51
C LEU A 18 -11.28 -5.69 -2.00
N VAL A 19 -12.09 -5.07 -2.87
CA VAL A 19 -11.80 -4.98 -4.30
C VAL A 19 -10.47 -4.26 -4.55
N THR A 20 -10.23 -3.17 -3.82
CA THR A 20 -8.96 -2.42 -3.90
C THR A 20 -7.77 -3.26 -3.44
N VAL A 21 -7.92 -4.03 -2.37
CA VAL A 21 -6.88 -4.98 -1.90
C VAL A 21 -6.59 -6.03 -2.95
N ILE A 22 -7.62 -6.64 -3.55
CA ILE A 22 -7.43 -7.65 -4.61
C ILE A 22 -6.71 -7.02 -5.81
N ALA A 23 -7.15 -5.84 -6.27
CA ALA A 23 -6.50 -5.14 -7.38
C ALA A 23 -5.02 -4.84 -7.08
N PHE A 24 -4.72 -4.39 -5.86
CA PHE A 24 -3.34 -4.16 -5.43
C PHE A 24 -2.52 -5.45 -5.46
N MET A 25 -3.04 -6.56 -4.92
CA MET A 25 -2.35 -7.85 -4.91
C MET A 25 -2.09 -8.37 -6.33
N VAL A 26 -3.07 -8.25 -7.23
CA VAL A 26 -2.87 -8.56 -8.65
C VAL A 26 -1.74 -7.69 -9.23
N GLY A 27 -1.75 -6.39 -8.94
CA GLY A 27 -0.67 -5.48 -9.33
C GLY A 27 0.68 -5.88 -8.75
N ALA A 28 0.74 -6.23 -7.46
CA ALA A 28 1.99 -6.61 -6.78
C ALA A 28 2.68 -7.81 -7.45
N PHE A 29 1.89 -8.77 -7.91
CA PHE A 29 2.40 -9.99 -8.54
C PHE A 29 2.29 -9.98 -10.07
N SER A 30 1.91 -8.87 -10.70
CA SER A 30 1.84 -8.77 -12.16
C SER A 30 3.21 -8.82 -12.82
N ALA A 31 4.23 -8.16 -12.22
CA ALA A 31 5.58 -8.15 -12.76
C ALA A 31 6.30 -9.47 -12.48
N ALA A 32 6.87 -10.09 -13.53
CA ALA A 32 7.65 -11.33 -13.45
C ALA A 32 8.84 -11.21 -12.49
N TYR A 33 9.44 -10.03 -12.37
CA TYR A 33 10.49 -9.73 -11.41
C TYR A 33 10.16 -10.21 -9.99
N PHE A 34 8.92 -9.97 -9.51
CA PHE A 34 8.50 -10.33 -8.15
C PHE A 34 7.93 -11.77 -8.04
N ARG A 35 7.82 -12.47 -9.17
CA ARG A 35 7.39 -13.89 -9.22
C ARG A 35 8.56 -14.87 -9.36
N GLN A 36 9.77 -14.36 -9.60
CA GLN A 36 10.97 -15.18 -9.71
C GLN A 36 11.53 -15.50 -8.32
N TRP A 37 11.94 -16.74 -8.14
CA TRP A 37 12.64 -17.16 -6.94
C TRP A 37 13.87 -18.01 -7.32
N PRO A 38 15.08 -17.67 -6.85
CA PRO A 38 15.40 -16.46 -6.06
C PRO A 38 15.20 -15.17 -6.87
N LEU A 39 15.05 -14.05 -6.16
CA LEU A 39 14.95 -12.73 -6.80
C LEU A 39 16.23 -12.42 -7.58
N PRO A 40 16.14 -11.73 -8.75
CA PRO A 40 17.31 -11.29 -9.49
C PRO A 40 18.28 -10.51 -8.60
N SER A 41 19.53 -10.96 -8.52
CA SER A 41 20.53 -10.42 -7.61
C SER A 41 21.40 -9.35 -8.26
N THR A 42 21.81 -9.57 -9.51
CA THR A 42 22.67 -8.68 -10.25
C THR A 42 21.87 -7.59 -10.99
N PRO A 43 22.46 -6.41 -11.24
CA PRO A 43 21.82 -5.36 -12.04
C PRO A 43 21.39 -5.84 -13.43
N LEU A 44 22.19 -6.69 -14.08
CA LEU A 44 21.88 -7.23 -15.41
C LEU A 44 20.68 -8.19 -15.38
N GLU A 45 20.62 -9.08 -14.39
CA GLU A 45 19.45 -9.97 -14.19
C GLU A 45 18.17 -9.17 -13.94
N LYS A 46 18.26 -8.11 -13.12
CA LYS A 46 17.12 -7.20 -12.83
C LYS A 46 16.62 -6.53 -14.11
N LEU A 47 17.52 -5.95 -14.90
CA LEU A 47 17.18 -5.33 -16.19
C LEU A 47 16.56 -6.33 -17.15
N THR A 48 17.13 -7.53 -17.23
CA THR A 48 16.65 -8.60 -18.10
C THR A 48 15.24 -9.03 -17.72
N ALA A 49 14.98 -9.23 -16.43
CA ALA A 49 13.65 -9.57 -15.93
C ALA A 49 12.61 -8.47 -16.26
N ILE A 50 12.98 -7.20 -16.10
CA ILE A 50 12.12 -6.06 -16.41
C ILE A 50 11.87 -5.93 -17.93
N ALA A 51 12.91 -6.10 -18.75
CA ALA A 51 12.81 -6.00 -20.21
C ALA A 51 11.94 -7.12 -20.80
N ASN A 52 12.03 -8.33 -20.25
CA ASN A 52 11.26 -9.50 -20.68
C ASN A 52 9.78 -9.45 -20.28
N ASP A 53 9.44 -8.69 -19.22
CA ASP A 53 8.06 -8.53 -18.75
C ASP A 53 7.68 -7.06 -18.56
N ARG A 54 7.89 -6.29 -19.61
CA ARG A 54 7.60 -4.85 -19.61
C ARG A 54 6.14 -4.53 -19.30
N ILE A 55 5.21 -5.39 -19.75
CA ILE A 55 3.76 -5.21 -19.51
C ILE A 55 3.45 -5.35 -18.03
N GLY A 56 3.87 -6.44 -17.40
CA GLY A 56 3.64 -6.66 -15.96
C GLY A 56 4.31 -5.59 -15.09
N TRP A 57 5.52 -5.18 -15.44
CA TRP A 57 6.23 -4.10 -14.76
C TRP A 57 5.49 -2.75 -14.86
N THR A 58 5.00 -2.40 -16.06
CA THR A 58 4.22 -1.18 -16.29
C THR A 58 2.88 -1.23 -15.56
N ALA A 59 2.19 -2.37 -15.63
CA ALA A 59 0.92 -2.58 -14.92
C ALA A 59 1.08 -2.35 -13.42
N GLN A 60 2.13 -2.90 -12.79
CA GLN A 60 2.41 -2.68 -11.37
C GLN A 60 2.64 -1.20 -11.06
N ALA A 61 3.43 -0.50 -11.89
CA ALA A 61 3.74 0.92 -11.70
C ALA A 61 2.49 1.82 -11.76
N ILE A 62 1.42 1.38 -12.44
CA ILE A 62 0.14 2.10 -12.55
C ILE A 62 -0.84 1.66 -11.47
N ILE A 63 -0.97 0.36 -11.22
CA ILE A 63 -1.98 -0.19 -10.30
C ILE A 63 -1.72 0.28 -8.87
N PHE A 64 -0.46 0.39 -8.44
CA PHE A 64 -0.14 0.79 -7.07
C PHE A 64 -0.64 2.19 -6.71
N PRO A 65 -0.32 3.26 -7.45
CA PRO A 65 -0.84 4.59 -7.12
C PRO A 65 -2.37 4.66 -7.24
N VAL A 66 -2.98 3.93 -8.19
CA VAL A 66 -4.44 3.86 -8.31
C VAL A 66 -5.06 3.23 -7.07
N ALA A 67 -4.50 2.12 -6.57
CA ALA A 67 -4.99 1.46 -5.36
C ALA A 67 -4.77 2.33 -4.11
N PHE A 68 -3.66 3.06 -4.01
CA PHE A 68 -3.43 4.02 -2.92
C PHE A 68 -4.47 5.14 -2.95
N LEU A 69 -4.73 5.73 -4.11
CA LEU A 69 -5.76 6.77 -4.25
C LEU A 69 -7.15 6.25 -3.90
N ALA A 70 -7.52 5.06 -4.40
CA ALA A 70 -8.80 4.43 -4.08
C ALA A 70 -8.95 4.19 -2.57
N THR A 71 -7.90 3.70 -1.91
CA THR A 71 -7.91 3.50 -0.45
C THR A 71 -8.07 4.83 0.30
N ALA A 72 -7.38 5.90 -0.12
CA ALA A 72 -7.53 7.23 0.48
C ALA A 72 -8.97 7.74 0.37
N VAL A 73 -9.62 7.56 -0.77
CA VAL A 73 -11.02 7.92 -0.99
C VAL A 73 -11.94 7.11 -0.07
N ILE A 74 -11.74 5.79 0.03
CA ILE A 74 -12.52 4.93 0.91
C ILE A 74 -12.34 5.35 2.37
N PHE A 75 -11.13 5.68 2.80
CA PHE A 75 -10.85 6.19 4.14
C PHE A 75 -11.56 7.52 4.41
N ALA A 76 -11.62 8.42 3.43
CA ALA A 76 -12.37 9.66 3.54
C ALA A 76 -13.88 9.41 3.73
N LEU A 77 -14.45 8.45 2.98
CA LEU A 77 -15.84 8.05 3.12
C LEU A 77 -16.12 7.38 4.49
N ILE A 78 -15.18 6.60 5.01
CA ILE A 78 -15.26 6.05 6.37
C ILE A 78 -15.22 7.18 7.39
N ALA A 79 -14.26 8.13 7.27
CA ALA A 79 -14.10 9.25 8.18
C ALA A 79 -15.36 10.14 8.25
N ALA A 80 -16.06 10.33 7.13
CA ALA A 80 -17.32 11.06 7.08
C ALA A 80 -18.44 10.40 7.91
N LYS A 81 -18.37 9.09 8.15
CA LYS A 81 -19.35 8.30 8.93
C LYS A 81 -18.94 8.14 10.41
N LEU A 82 -17.80 8.69 10.85
CA LEU A 82 -17.24 8.52 12.19
C LEU A 82 -17.20 9.84 12.97
N PRO A 83 -18.33 10.40 13.44
CA PRO A 83 -18.35 11.72 14.09
C PRO A 83 -17.50 11.78 15.36
N HIS A 84 -17.52 10.73 16.20
CA HIS A 84 -16.84 10.71 17.51
C HIS A 84 -15.31 10.52 17.42
N SER A 85 -14.81 9.87 16.39
CA SER A 85 -13.37 9.63 16.15
C SER A 85 -12.87 10.28 14.86
N ARG A 86 -13.61 11.31 14.41
CA ARG A 86 -13.38 11.97 13.11
C ARG A 86 -11.94 12.44 12.94
N TRP A 87 -11.33 13.02 13.97
CA TRP A 87 -9.99 13.58 13.85
C TRP A 87 -8.92 12.52 13.58
N LEU A 88 -9.04 11.34 14.22
CA LEU A 88 -8.15 10.22 13.94
C LEU A 88 -8.36 9.70 12.51
N ALA A 89 -9.62 9.57 12.10
CA ALA A 89 -9.95 9.11 10.75
C ALA A 89 -9.49 10.12 9.67
N VAL A 90 -9.63 11.43 9.91
CA VAL A 90 -9.08 12.48 9.01
C VAL A 90 -7.55 12.42 8.99
N GLY A 91 -6.90 12.24 10.15
CA GLY A 91 -5.45 12.02 10.22
C GLY A 91 -5.03 10.81 9.36
N ALA A 92 -5.78 9.70 9.44
CA ALA A 92 -5.53 8.53 8.60
C ALA A 92 -5.62 8.85 7.09
N VAL A 93 -6.64 9.63 6.68
CA VAL A 93 -6.77 10.10 5.29
C VAL A 93 -5.56 10.91 4.86
N LEU A 94 -5.15 11.89 5.67
CA LEU A 94 -4.02 12.76 5.33
C LEU A 94 -2.72 11.97 5.19
N PHE A 95 -2.44 11.04 6.09
CA PHE A 95 -1.26 10.18 6.00
C PHE A 95 -1.33 9.23 4.80
N PHE A 96 -2.51 8.71 4.46
CA PHE A 96 -2.65 7.84 3.28
C PHE A 96 -2.47 8.63 1.97
N VAL A 97 -3.00 9.86 1.90
CA VAL A 97 -2.76 10.79 0.78
C VAL A 97 -1.28 11.16 0.66
N ALA A 98 -0.61 11.44 1.79
CA ALA A 98 0.83 11.68 1.78
C ALA A 98 1.59 10.45 1.24
N GLY A 99 1.24 9.24 1.66
CA GLY A 99 1.78 8.00 1.12
C GLY A 99 1.56 7.87 -0.40
N PHE A 100 0.35 8.14 -0.87
CA PHE A 100 0.05 8.17 -2.31
C PHE A 100 0.96 9.14 -3.07
N LEU A 101 1.08 10.39 -2.59
CA LEU A 101 1.91 11.41 -3.25
C LEU A 101 3.39 11.03 -3.26
N LEU A 102 3.89 10.44 -2.18
CA LEU A 102 5.27 9.94 -2.09
C LEU A 102 5.51 8.74 -3.03
N TRP A 103 4.47 7.98 -3.39
CA TRP A 103 4.61 6.86 -4.34
C TRP A 103 4.68 7.31 -5.80
N LEU A 104 4.17 8.48 -6.16
CA LEU A 104 4.15 8.96 -7.54
C LEU A 104 5.55 9.04 -8.19
N PRO A 105 6.59 9.62 -7.55
CA PRO A 105 7.93 9.58 -8.10
C PRO A 105 8.47 8.15 -8.27
N ILE A 106 8.19 7.24 -7.33
CA ILE A 106 8.58 5.83 -7.45
C ILE A 106 7.93 5.18 -8.68
N SER A 107 6.63 5.42 -8.91
CA SER A 107 5.93 4.94 -10.10
C SER A 107 6.50 5.51 -11.39
N ARG A 108 6.82 6.81 -11.41
CA ARG A 108 7.45 7.44 -12.56
C ARG A 108 8.79 6.80 -12.90
N ASP A 109 9.63 6.59 -11.90
CA ASP A 109 10.97 5.99 -12.09
C ASP A 109 10.84 4.54 -12.59
N ARG A 110 9.86 3.79 -12.07
CA ARG A 110 9.54 2.44 -12.57
C ARG A 110 9.09 2.44 -14.02
N LEU A 111 8.23 3.37 -14.43
CA LEU A 111 7.80 3.51 -15.83
C LEU A 111 8.99 3.84 -16.73
N GLN A 112 9.86 4.76 -16.33
CA GLN A 112 11.06 5.11 -17.07
C GLN A 112 12.03 3.93 -17.20
N LEU A 113 12.24 3.20 -16.10
CA LEU A 113 13.07 1.99 -16.10
C LEU A 113 12.51 0.93 -17.04
N GLY A 114 11.22 0.65 -17.00
CA GLY A 114 10.57 -0.28 -17.92
C GLY A 114 10.69 0.12 -19.38
N ALA A 115 10.64 1.44 -19.67
CA ALA A 115 10.81 1.96 -21.02
C ALA A 115 12.25 1.80 -21.55
N LYS A 116 13.25 1.95 -20.68
CA LYS A 116 14.67 2.01 -21.05
C LYS A 116 15.44 0.71 -20.80
N ALA A 117 14.84 -0.29 -20.16
CA ALA A 117 15.52 -1.51 -19.72
C ALA A 117 16.29 -2.21 -20.85
N THR A 118 15.69 -2.34 -22.04
CA THR A 118 16.34 -2.98 -23.20
C THR A 118 17.57 -2.20 -23.69
N GLU A 119 17.52 -0.87 -23.70
CA GLU A 119 18.64 -0.02 -24.07
C GLU A 119 19.75 -0.10 -23.01
N MET A 120 19.40 -0.08 -21.73
CA MET A 120 20.36 -0.20 -20.63
C MET A 120 21.07 -1.56 -20.63
N ILE A 121 20.44 -2.63 -21.10
CA ILE A 121 21.10 -3.94 -21.29
C ILE A 121 22.17 -3.85 -22.39
N ARG A 122 21.87 -3.18 -23.50
CA ARG A 122 22.81 -3.04 -24.63
C ARG A 122 24.05 -2.23 -24.28
N THR A 123 23.90 -1.26 -23.38
CA THR A 123 24.97 -0.37 -22.92
C THR A 123 25.52 -0.76 -21.55
N TYR A 124 25.19 -1.97 -21.07
CA TYR A 124 25.57 -2.42 -19.75
C TYR A 124 27.09 -2.57 -19.62
N ASP A 125 27.66 -1.84 -18.68
CA ASP A 125 29.05 -1.96 -18.27
C ASP A 125 29.12 -2.53 -16.84
N PRO A 126 29.70 -3.71 -16.64
CA PRO A 126 29.88 -4.29 -15.31
C PRO A 126 30.73 -3.43 -14.36
N ALA A 127 31.64 -2.62 -14.90
CA ALA A 127 32.51 -1.71 -14.12
C ALA A 127 31.76 -0.47 -13.63
N MET A 128 30.68 -0.07 -14.33
CA MET A 128 29.80 1.04 -13.96
C MET A 128 28.35 0.60 -14.06
N PRO A 129 27.89 -0.32 -13.19
CA PRO A 129 26.51 -0.79 -13.25
C PRO A 129 25.57 0.40 -13.08
N PRO A 130 24.55 0.53 -13.93
CA PRO A 130 23.55 1.56 -13.77
C PRO A 130 22.92 1.40 -12.38
N GLY A 131 22.78 2.52 -11.68
CA GLY A 131 22.06 2.55 -10.42
C GLY A 131 20.61 2.18 -10.64
N ILE A 132 20.35 0.89 -10.78
CA ILE A 132 18.97 0.37 -10.82
C ILE A 132 18.47 0.41 -9.41
N MET A 133 18.03 1.58 -9.06
CA MET A 133 17.52 1.87 -7.76
C MET A 133 16.08 1.35 -7.65
N VAL A 134 15.96 0.06 -7.36
CA VAL A 134 14.89 -0.37 -6.47
C VAL A 134 15.35 0.04 -5.06
N SER A 135 15.71 1.31 -4.90
CA SER A 135 16.45 1.70 -3.72
C SER A 135 15.50 2.14 -2.65
N PHE A 136 15.81 1.73 -1.49
CA PHE A 136 15.50 2.28 -0.18
C PHE A 136 15.80 3.79 -0.13
N SER A 137 15.11 4.58 -0.97
CA SER A 137 15.17 6.02 -0.89
C SER A 137 14.39 6.44 0.36
N TRP A 138 14.74 7.57 0.95
CA TRP A 138 13.95 8.17 2.04
C TRP A 138 12.47 8.31 1.64
N VAL A 139 12.17 8.46 0.35
CA VAL A 139 10.80 8.54 -0.20
C VAL A 139 10.04 7.23 0.02
N PHE A 140 10.69 6.08 -0.21
CA PHE A 140 10.09 4.77 0.06
C PHE A 140 9.77 4.61 1.56
N TRP A 141 10.71 4.99 2.43
CA TRP A 141 10.51 4.95 3.87
C TRP A 141 9.41 5.89 4.34
N ALA A 142 9.39 7.13 3.84
CA ALA A 142 8.34 8.08 4.16
C ALA A 142 6.96 7.58 3.69
N ASN A 143 6.87 6.96 2.49
CA ASN A 143 5.65 6.32 2.02
C ASN A 143 5.22 5.19 2.96
N THR A 144 6.10 4.26 3.27
CA THR A 144 5.82 3.10 4.13
C THR A 144 5.30 3.53 5.50
N LEU A 145 6.01 4.43 6.18
CA LEU A 145 5.63 4.92 7.50
C LEU A 145 4.32 5.72 7.44
N SER A 146 4.09 6.50 6.38
CA SER A 146 2.82 7.21 6.19
C SER A 146 1.65 6.24 6.07
N ILE A 147 1.76 5.19 5.27
CA ILE A 147 0.71 4.18 5.11
C ILE A 147 0.45 3.43 6.41
N LEU A 148 1.50 2.96 7.10
CA LEU A 148 1.35 2.24 8.37
C LEU A 148 0.75 3.15 9.46
N THR A 149 1.13 4.42 9.51
CA THR A 149 0.51 5.41 10.40
C THR A 149 -0.97 5.61 10.07
N ALA A 150 -1.32 5.71 8.79
CA ALA A 150 -2.71 5.82 8.36
C ALA A 150 -3.54 4.60 8.80
N LEU A 151 -3.00 3.38 8.65
CA LEU A 151 -3.66 2.15 9.10
C LEU A 151 -3.85 2.12 10.61
N ALA A 152 -2.84 2.51 11.38
CA ALA A 152 -2.92 2.59 12.83
C ALA A 152 -3.99 3.57 13.29
N LEU A 153 -4.02 4.77 12.70
CA LEU A 153 -5.01 5.80 13.02
C LEU A 153 -6.43 5.38 12.64
N MET A 154 -6.64 4.80 11.44
CA MET A 154 -7.95 4.34 11.01
C MET A 154 -8.45 3.17 11.85
N GLY A 155 -7.59 2.21 12.16
CA GLY A 155 -7.91 1.10 13.06
C GLY A 155 -8.35 1.60 14.43
N THR A 156 -7.58 2.53 15.02
CA THR A 156 -7.94 3.18 16.30
C THR A 156 -9.28 3.93 16.20
N ALA A 157 -9.50 4.67 15.12
CA ALA A 157 -10.76 5.42 14.92
C ALA A 157 -11.97 4.46 14.89
N LEU A 158 -11.87 3.35 14.17
CA LEU A 158 -12.91 2.33 14.07
C LEU A 158 -13.14 1.60 15.41
N ALA A 159 -12.08 1.36 16.19
CA ALA A 159 -12.18 0.76 17.52
C ALA A 159 -12.91 1.69 18.50
N LEU A 160 -12.50 2.95 18.58
CA LEU A 160 -13.10 3.95 19.48
C LEU A 160 -14.56 4.29 19.10
N ALA A 161 -14.89 4.28 17.81
CA ALA A 161 -16.26 4.43 17.32
C ALA A 161 -17.12 3.18 17.52
N ARG A 162 -16.57 2.11 18.08
CA ARG A 162 -17.23 0.80 18.31
C ARG A 162 -17.78 0.14 17.03
N VAL A 163 -17.29 0.54 15.86
CA VAL A 163 -17.59 -0.10 14.57
C VAL A 163 -16.87 -1.44 14.48
N LEU A 164 -15.59 -1.45 14.85
CA LEU A 164 -14.74 -2.63 14.93
C LEU A 164 -13.99 -2.65 16.27
N PRO A 165 -14.70 -2.91 17.41
CA PRO A 165 -14.12 -2.66 18.74
C PRO A 165 -12.86 -3.46 19.02
N THR A 166 -12.79 -4.73 18.65
CA THR A 166 -11.61 -5.58 18.81
C THR A 166 -10.71 -5.52 17.58
N LEU A 167 -11.31 -5.68 16.41
CA LEU A 167 -10.56 -5.78 15.15
C LEU A 167 -9.84 -4.47 14.78
N GLY A 168 -10.42 -3.32 15.15
CA GLY A 168 -9.76 -2.02 14.98
C GLY A 168 -8.45 -1.92 15.75
N TRP A 169 -8.41 -2.42 17.00
CA TRP A 169 -7.16 -2.50 17.77
C TRP A 169 -6.16 -3.50 17.19
N VAL A 170 -6.64 -4.63 16.64
CA VAL A 170 -5.78 -5.58 15.92
C VAL A 170 -5.13 -4.92 14.71
N VAL A 171 -5.90 -4.20 13.89
CA VAL A 171 -5.39 -3.45 12.72
C VAL A 171 -4.34 -2.42 13.16
N SER A 172 -4.64 -1.63 14.21
CA SER A 172 -3.68 -0.67 14.77
C SER A 172 -2.40 -1.35 15.25
N GLY A 173 -2.53 -2.42 16.02
CA GLY A 173 -1.40 -3.17 16.56
C GLY A 173 -0.53 -3.78 15.46
N LEU A 174 -1.14 -4.36 14.43
CA LEU A 174 -0.42 -4.89 13.26
C LEU A 174 0.33 -3.80 12.50
N ALA A 175 -0.29 -2.63 12.33
CA ALA A 175 0.34 -1.51 11.63
C ALA A 175 1.54 -0.96 12.44
N VAL A 176 1.41 -0.80 13.74
CA VAL A 176 2.51 -0.36 14.62
C VAL A 176 3.62 -1.42 14.66
N ALA A 177 3.26 -2.69 14.84
CA ALA A 177 4.25 -3.78 14.83
C ALA A 177 4.97 -3.86 13.48
N GLY A 178 4.24 -3.67 12.36
CA GLY A 178 4.81 -3.60 11.03
C GLY A 178 5.81 -2.46 10.89
N ALA A 179 5.50 -1.27 11.41
CA ALA A 179 6.42 -0.13 11.40
C ALA A 179 7.70 -0.42 12.20
N LEU A 180 7.56 -1.01 13.39
CA LEU A 180 8.72 -1.39 14.22
C LEU A 180 9.57 -2.48 13.56
N LEU A 181 8.94 -3.52 13.00
CA LEU A 181 9.63 -4.57 12.27
C LEU A 181 10.38 -4.01 11.06
N ALA A 182 9.72 -3.15 10.27
CA ALA A 182 10.31 -2.52 9.11
C ALA A 182 11.56 -1.72 9.46
N VAL A 183 11.50 -0.89 10.52
CA VAL A 183 12.59 0.02 10.90
C VAL A 183 13.71 -0.70 11.60
N PHE A 184 13.43 -1.59 12.55
CA PHE A 184 14.43 -2.12 13.48
C PHE A 184 14.91 -3.55 13.17
N VAL A 185 14.15 -4.31 12.37
CA VAL A 185 14.45 -5.74 12.17
C VAL A 185 14.76 -6.05 10.71
N THR A 186 13.81 -5.81 9.81
CA THR A 186 13.95 -6.21 8.41
C THR A 186 14.67 -5.18 7.57
N HIS A 187 14.66 -3.93 7.99
CA HIS A 187 15.10 -2.78 7.20
C HIS A 187 14.43 -2.74 5.81
N ASP A 188 13.25 -3.35 5.71
CA ASP A 188 12.42 -3.43 4.51
C ASP A 188 10.95 -3.60 4.90
N TRP A 189 10.06 -3.18 4.02
CA TRP A 189 8.62 -3.40 4.15
C TRP A 189 7.99 -3.55 2.77
N PRO A 190 7.73 -4.78 2.32
CA PRO A 190 7.04 -4.98 1.07
C PRO A 190 5.65 -4.33 1.11
N PRO A 191 5.29 -3.46 0.16
CA PRO A 191 4.03 -2.70 0.19
C PRO A 191 2.79 -3.57 0.32
N PHE A 192 2.83 -4.82 -0.20
CA PHE A 192 1.70 -5.75 -0.10
C PHE A 192 1.36 -6.13 1.35
N MET A 193 2.31 -6.08 2.28
CA MET A 193 2.06 -6.36 3.69
C MET A 193 1.07 -5.36 4.31
N SER A 194 1.14 -4.09 3.92
CA SER A 194 0.15 -3.09 4.32
C SER A 194 -1.25 -3.44 3.81
N TYR A 195 -1.34 -4.02 2.61
CA TYR A 195 -2.62 -4.46 2.04
C TYR A 195 -3.15 -5.76 2.66
N VAL A 196 -2.28 -6.59 3.25
CA VAL A 196 -2.74 -7.70 4.13
C VAL A 196 -3.43 -7.14 5.38
N ILE A 197 -2.89 -6.08 5.99
CA ILE A 197 -3.56 -5.40 7.12
C ILE A 197 -4.89 -4.79 6.67
N LEU A 198 -4.93 -4.15 5.49
CA LEU A 198 -6.18 -3.63 4.90
C LEU A 198 -7.21 -4.72 4.62
N LEU A 199 -6.79 -5.93 4.24
CA LEU A 199 -7.69 -7.09 4.07
C LEU A 199 -8.41 -7.41 5.37
N VAL A 200 -7.70 -7.43 6.51
CA VAL A 200 -8.30 -7.66 7.83
C VAL A 200 -9.37 -6.60 8.13
N MET A 201 -9.05 -5.32 7.86
CA MET A 201 -10.01 -4.21 8.02
C MET A 201 -11.23 -4.37 7.10
N ALA A 202 -11.03 -4.69 5.82
CA ALA A 202 -12.09 -4.86 4.84
C ALA A 202 -13.07 -5.95 5.26
N MET A 203 -12.56 -7.12 5.67
CA MET A 203 -13.37 -8.24 6.14
C MET A 203 -14.16 -7.89 7.41
N GLY A 204 -13.56 -7.09 8.29
CA GLY A 204 -14.26 -6.57 9.48
C GLY A 204 -15.41 -5.66 9.10
N LEU A 205 -15.20 -4.69 8.22
CA LEU A 205 -16.23 -3.74 7.77
C LEU A 205 -17.40 -4.44 7.04
N ILE A 206 -17.12 -5.50 6.27
CA ILE A 206 -18.15 -6.30 5.60
C ILE A 206 -19.06 -7.01 6.62
N ARG A 207 -18.50 -7.47 7.75
CA ARG A 207 -19.24 -8.17 8.80
C ARG A 207 -19.97 -7.23 9.75
N ALA A 208 -19.51 -5.98 9.87
CA ALA A 208 -20.09 -4.98 10.78
C ALA A 208 -21.30 -4.23 10.17
N GLY A 209 -21.67 -4.49 8.95
CA GLY A 209 -22.84 -3.94 8.25
C GLY A 209 -23.81 -5.04 7.87
#